data_a2ba779c376478439119b4b1816b215c
#
_entry.id   a2ba779c376478439119b4b1816b215c
#
_cell.length_a   1.000
_cell.length_b   1.000
_cell.length_c   1.000
_cell.angle_alpha   90.00
_cell.angle_beta   90.00
_cell.angle_gamma   90.00
#
_symmetry.space_group_name_H-M   'P 1'
#
loop_
_entity.id
_entity.type
_entity.pdbx_description
1 polymer ?
#
loop_
_entity_poly.entity_id
_entity_poly.type
_entity_poly.pdbx_seq_one_letter_code
_entity_poly.pdbx_strand_id
1 'polypeptide(L)'
;MKSVKNLCTDYLDLLLLHQPFGDTYAAWRALEELYKEGKFHAIGISNHYTDRMVEFANFTNIKPMVNQMETHPLNQQKTLKEWADKYDIRLEAWAPFGEGRNGLFENEVLKAIGQKYGKTTAQVMLRGHIQRGVIVIPKSVHKER
;
A
#
# COMPACT_ATOMS: atom_id res chain seq x y z
N MET A 1 -20.07 -12.26 -3.96
CA MET A 1 -19.26 -11.62 -2.90
C MET A 1 -19.94 -10.32 -2.43
N LYS A 2 -19.92 -10.05 -1.10
CA LYS A 2 -20.57 -8.86 -0.52
C LYS A 2 -19.87 -7.56 -0.98
N SER A 3 -18.55 -7.55 -1.06
CA SER A 3 -17.75 -6.39 -1.47
C SER A 3 -18.06 -5.91 -2.88
N VAL A 4 -18.14 -6.81 -3.84
CA VAL A 4 -18.48 -6.52 -5.25
C VAL A 4 -19.87 -5.87 -5.35
N LYS A 5 -20.87 -6.42 -4.62
CA LYS A 5 -22.21 -5.83 -4.56
C LYS A 5 -22.21 -4.43 -3.97
N ASN A 6 -21.45 -4.20 -2.89
CA ASN A 6 -21.39 -2.90 -2.21
C ASN A 6 -20.68 -1.84 -3.06
N LEU A 7 -19.74 -2.23 -3.91
CA LEU A 7 -19.00 -1.34 -4.81
C LEU A 7 -19.69 -1.16 -6.17
N CYS A 8 -20.84 -1.80 -6.40
CA CYS A 8 -21.59 -1.74 -7.66
C CYS A 8 -20.71 -2.08 -8.87
N THR A 9 -19.88 -3.12 -8.75
CA THR A 9 -19.00 -3.63 -9.79
C THR A 9 -19.13 -5.14 -9.88
N ASP A 10 -18.62 -5.76 -10.92
CA ASP A 10 -18.57 -7.20 -11.15
C ASP A 10 -17.18 -7.81 -10.89
N TYR A 11 -16.16 -6.98 -10.70
CA TYR A 11 -14.78 -7.36 -10.37
C TYR A 11 -14.17 -6.43 -9.31
N LEU A 12 -12.96 -6.76 -8.83
CA LEU A 12 -12.12 -5.88 -8.02
C LEU A 12 -10.72 -5.81 -8.65
N ASP A 13 -10.15 -4.61 -8.71
CA ASP A 13 -8.77 -4.43 -9.19
C ASP A 13 -7.77 -5.04 -8.22
N LEU A 14 -7.96 -4.83 -6.92
CA LEU A 14 -7.08 -5.34 -5.87
C LEU A 14 -7.89 -5.83 -4.67
N LEU A 15 -7.55 -7.01 -4.17
CA LEU A 15 -8.02 -7.50 -2.88
C LEU A 15 -6.83 -7.84 -1.98
N LEU A 16 -6.86 -7.33 -0.74
CA LEU A 16 -5.80 -7.51 0.25
C LEU A 16 -6.21 -8.50 1.35
N LEU A 17 -5.30 -9.39 1.72
CA LEU A 17 -5.30 -10.02 3.03
C LEU A 17 -4.87 -8.95 4.05
N HIS A 18 -5.86 -8.34 4.73
CA HIS A 18 -5.71 -7.07 5.44
C HIS A 18 -4.74 -7.12 6.63
N GLN A 19 -4.66 -8.25 7.34
CA GLN A 19 -3.81 -8.39 8.52
C GLN A 19 -3.18 -9.79 8.58
N PRO A 20 -1.95 -9.91 9.12
CA PRO A 20 -1.24 -11.18 9.24
C PRO A 20 -1.70 -12.00 10.46
N PHE A 21 -3.00 -12.13 10.68
CA PHE A 21 -3.57 -12.83 11.84
C PHE A 21 -4.29 -14.13 11.43
N GLY A 22 -4.27 -15.11 12.34
CA GLY A 22 -4.90 -16.40 12.11
C GLY A 22 -4.20 -17.22 11.03
N ASP A 23 -4.94 -18.10 10.35
CA ASP A 23 -4.42 -18.93 9.26
C ASP A 23 -4.36 -18.12 7.94
N THR A 24 -3.31 -17.33 7.83
CA THR A 24 -3.07 -16.46 6.66
C THR A 24 -2.84 -17.28 5.39
N TYR A 25 -2.23 -18.46 5.48
CA TYR A 25 -1.98 -19.31 4.32
C TYR A 25 -3.26 -19.96 3.79
N ALA A 26 -4.17 -20.40 4.67
CA ALA A 26 -5.47 -20.89 4.21
C ALA A 26 -6.30 -19.77 3.56
N ALA A 27 -6.32 -18.59 4.18
CA ALA A 27 -6.98 -17.41 3.58
C ALA A 27 -6.37 -17.04 2.22
N TRP A 28 -5.05 -17.11 2.09
CA TRP A 28 -4.37 -16.81 0.83
C TRP A 28 -4.71 -17.82 -0.26
N ARG A 29 -4.71 -19.11 0.04
CA ARG A 29 -5.15 -20.14 -0.92
C ARG A 29 -6.55 -19.86 -1.49
N ALA A 30 -7.48 -19.42 -0.65
CA ALA A 30 -8.81 -19.02 -1.11
C ALA A 30 -8.77 -17.78 -2.02
N LEU A 31 -7.87 -16.83 -1.77
CA LEU A 31 -7.65 -15.66 -2.66
C LEU A 31 -7.03 -16.09 -4.00
N GLU A 32 -6.08 -17.02 -3.99
CA GLU A 32 -5.48 -17.58 -5.21
C GLU A 32 -6.52 -18.23 -6.11
N GLU A 33 -7.47 -18.99 -5.54
CA GLU A 33 -8.54 -19.62 -6.31
C GLU A 33 -9.45 -18.54 -6.95
N LEU A 34 -9.90 -17.56 -6.18
CA LEU A 34 -10.74 -16.48 -6.69
C LEU A 34 -10.01 -15.58 -7.72
N TYR A 35 -8.70 -15.42 -7.59
CA TYR A 35 -7.86 -14.76 -8.58
C TYR A 35 -7.82 -15.54 -9.89
N LYS A 36 -7.62 -16.86 -9.83
CA LYS A 36 -7.66 -17.75 -11.01
C LYS A 36 -9.01 -17.73 -11.72
N GLU A 37 -10.10 -17.55 -10.97
CA GLU A 37 -11.45 -17.37 -11.51
C GLU A 37 -11.68 -16.00 -12.17
N GLY A 38 -10.70 -15.11 -12.15
CA GLY A 38 -10.80 -13.76 -12.72
C GLY A 38 -11.66 -12.79 -11.91
N LYS A 39 -11.92 -13.08 -10.62
CA LYS A 39 -12.70 -12.20 -9.73
C LYS A 39 -11.91 -10.97 -9.28
N PHE A 40 -10.58 -11.05 -9.34
CA PHE A 40 -9.64 -10.00 -8.97
C PHE A 40 -8.58 -9.85 -10.06
N HIS A 41 -8.14 -8.62 -10.32
CA HIS A 41 -7.00 -8.36 -11.21
C HIS A 41 -5.67 -8.48 -10.48
N ALA A 42 -5.66 -8.24 -9.16
CA ALA A 42 -4.50 -8.42 -8.31
C ALA A 42 -4.91 -8.86 -6.90
N ILE A 43 -4.02 -9.61 -6.25
CA ILE A 43 -4.13 -9.98 -4.85
C ILE A 43 -2.87 -9.56 -4.10
N GLY A 44 -3.04 -9.08 -2.87
CA GLY A 44 -1.96 -8.57 -2.07
C GLY A 44 -2.14 -8.86 -0.57
N ILE A 45 -1.16 -8.45 0.18
CA ILE A 45 -1.10 -8.54 1.64
C ILE A 45 -1.02 -7.15 2.24
N SER A 46 -1.24 -7.05 3.54
CA SER A 46 -1.06 -5.80 4.29
C SER A 46 -0.41 -6.10 5.64
N ASN A 47 0.44 -5.19 6.08
CA ASN A 47 1.16 -5.25 7.36
C ASN A 47 2.06 -6.49 7.52
N HIS A 48 2.58 -7.04 6.42
CA HIS A 48 3.63 -8.05 6.46
C HIS A 48 5.01 -7.37 6.41
N TYR A 49 5.73 -7.39 7.53
CA TYR A 49 7.11 -6.90 7.58
C TYR A 49 8.05 -7.79 6.76
N THR A 50 9.29 -7.36 6.61
CA THR A 50 10.24 -7.91 5.62
C THR A 50 10.37 -9.43 5.69
N ASP A 51 10.62 -9.97 6.87
CA ASP A 51 10.77 -11.41 7.12
C ASP A 51 9.51 -12.18 6.74
N ARG A 52 8.37 -11.69 7.19
CA ARG A 52 7.08 -12.30 6.93
C ARG A 52 6.63 -12.18 5.47
N MET A 53 6.93 -11.05 4.82
CA MET A 53 6.65 -10.86 3.39
C MET A 53 7.48 -11.83 2.55
N VAL A 54 8.78 -11.97 2.85
CA VAL A 54 9.69 -12.86 2.13
C VAL A 54 9.27 -14.33 2.33
N GLU A 55 8.99 -14.73 3.57
CA GLU A 55 8.46 -16.05 3.87
C GLU A 55 7.19 -16.32 3.05
N PHE A 56 6.23 -15.42 3.14
CA PHE A 56 4.95 -15.55 2.47
C PHE A 56 5.07 -15.67 0.95
N ALA A 57 5.93 -14.86 0.33
CA ALA A 57 6.19 -14.91 -1.10
C ALA A 57 6.85 -16.21 -1.57
N ASN A 58 7.64 -16.86 -0.70
CA ASN A 58 8.32 -18.14 -1.03
C ASN A 58 7.43 -19.37 -0.81
N PHE A 59 6.44 -19.29 0.08
CA PHE A 59 5.60 -20.44 0.45
C PHE A 59 4.18 -20.37 -0.12
N THR A 60 3.88 -19.43 -1.01
CA THR A 60 2.59 -19.32 -1.71
C THR A 60 2.75 -19.66 -3.20
N ASN A 61 1.70 -20.19 -3.82
CA ASN A 61 1.74 -20.55 -5.25
C ASN A 61 1.69 -19.30 -6.14
N ILE A 62 0.92 -18.29 -5.73
CA ILE A 62 0.88 -16.98 -6.35
C ILE A 62 1.43 -16.00 -5.32
N LYS A 63 2.60 -15.42 -5.59
CA LYS A 63 3.18 -14.42 -4.69
C LYS A 63 2.30 -13.18 -4.59
N PRO A 64 2.29 -12.47 -3.46
CA PRO A 64 1.58 -11.20 -3.35
C PRO A 64 2.09 -10.19 -4.40
N MET A 65 1.17 -9.46 -5.02
CA MET A 65 1.52 -8.41 -5.98
C MET A 65 1.74 -7.06 -5.29
N VAL A 66 1.06 -6.88 -4.15
CA VAL A 66 1.10 -5.65 -3.34
C VAL A 66 1.29 -6.02 -1.87
N ASN A 67 2.08 -5.23 -1.14
CA ASN A 67 2.11 -5.21 0.32
C ASN A 67 1.78 -3.80 0.80
N GLN A 68 0.62 -3.62 1.42
CA GLN A 68 0.20 -2.32 1.94
C GLN A 68 0.75 -2.12 3.35
N MET A 69 1.56 -1.07 3.54
CA MET A 69 2.27 -0.80 4.79
C MET A 69 2.15 0.66 5.20
N GLU A 70 2.24 0.92 6.51
CA GLU A 70 2.42 2.29 6.98
C GLU A 70 3.69 2.90 6.38
N THR A 71 3.51 3.91 5.54
CA THR A 71 4.66 4.52 4.87
C THR A 71 4.43 6.02 4.72
N HIS A 72 5.35 6.81 5.31
CA HIS A 72 5.32 8.28 5.29
C HIS A 72 6.76 8.81 5.49
N PRO A 73 7.03 10.11 5.41
CA PRO A 73 8.40 10.66 5.52
C PRO A 73 9.20 10.21 6.75
N LEU A 74 8.53 9.97 7.88
CA LEU A 74 9.18 9.51 9.13
C LEU A 74 9.25 7.98 9.26
N ASN A 75 8.52 7.24 8.42
CA ASN A 75 8.53 5.78 8.36
C ASN A 75 8.63 5.32 6.91
N GLN A 76 9.82 5.37 6.35
CA GLN A 76 10.06 5.21 4.92
C GLN A 76 10.09 3.75 4.44
N GLN A 77 10.09 2.78 5.35
CA GLN A 77 10.14 1.34 5.01
C GLN A 77 11.27 0.98 4.04
N LYS A 78 12.49 1.54 4.23
CA LYS A 78 13.60 1.39 3.27
C LYS A 78 13.96 -0.07 3.02
N THR A 79 14.26 -0.82 4.08
CA THR A 79 14.63 -2.24 3.99
C THR A 79 13.49 -3.08 3.39
N LEU A 80 12.26 -2.83 3.84
CA LEU A 80 11.10 -3.53 3.27
C LEU A 80 10.95 -3.24 1.77
N LYS A 81 11.16 -1.98 1.35
CA LYS A 81 11.09 -1.57 -0.06
C LYS A 81 12.14 -2.30 -0.91
N GLU A 82 13.38 -2.38 -0.41
CA GLU A 82 14.46 -3.10 -1.10
C GLU A 82 14.13 -4.58 -1.32
N TRP A 83 13.57 -5.24 -0.30
CA TRP A 83 13.16 -6.63 -0.43
C TRP A 83 11.90 -6.80 -1.28
N ALA A 84 10.94 -5.89 -1.16
CA ALA A 84 9.74 -5.90 -2.00
C ALA A 84 10.12 -5.79 -3.50
N ASP A 85 11.06 -4.92 -3.85
CA ASP A 85 11.55 -4.79 -5.23
C ASP A 85 12.22 -6.07 -5.73
N LYS A 86 13.03 -6.75 -4.89
CA LYS A 86 13.64 -8.03 -5.26
C LYS A 86 12.62 -9.13 -5.55
N TYR A 87 11.48 -9.09 -4.91
CA TYR A 87 10.38 -10.05 -5.08
C TYR A 87 9.33 -9.59 -6.10
N ASP A 88 9.51 -8.41 -6.70
CA ASP A 88 8.53 -7.76 -7.58
C ASP A 88 7.16 -7.57 -6.89
N ILE A 89 7.19 -7.17 -5.61
CA ILE A 89 6.03 -6.83 -4.81
C ILE A 89 5.95 -5.31 -4.71
N ARG A 90 4.84 -4.70 -5.09
CA ARG A 90 4.68 -3.24 -4.98
C ARG A 90 4.31 -2.86 -3.54
N LEU A 91 4.96 -1.84 -3.00
CA LEU A 91 4.51 -1.23 -1.75
C LEU A 91 3.36 -0.27 -2.03
N GLU A 92 2.35 -0.33 -1.18
CA GLU A 92 1.26 0.64 -1.11
C GLU A 92 1.26 1.29 0.26
N ALA A 93 1.19 2.61 0.31
CA ALA A 93 1.25 3.37 1.56
C ALA A 93 -0.15 3.59 2.15
N TRP A 94 -0.46 2.94 3.29
CA TRP A 94 -1.49 3.51 4.15
C TRP A 94 -0.86 4.61 5.03
N ALA A 95 -1.67 5.56 5.49
CA ALA A 95 -1.23 6.76 6.20
C ALA A 95 -0.07 7.52 5.50
N PRO A 96 -0.15 7.86 4.19
CA PRO A 96 0.94 8.52 3.46
C PRO A 96 1.32 9.89 4.03
N PHE A 97 0.47 10.46 4.89
CA PHE A 97 0.67 11.71 5.63
C PHE A 97 0.93 11.48 7.13
N GLY A 98 1.23 10.25 7.58
CA GLY A 98 1.38 9.92 8.99
C GLY A 98 0.14 10.22 9.82
N GLU A 99 -1.07 10.07 9.25
CA GLU A 99 -2.37 10.43 9.85
C GLU A 99 -2.45 11.90 10.34
N GLY A 100 -1.65 12.79 9.77
CA GLY A 100 -1.54 14.19 10.20
C GLY A 100 -0.80 14.39 11.52
N ARG A 101 -0.15 13.35 12.04
CA ARG A 101 0.59 13.39 13.31
C ARG A 101 2.03 13.91 13.10
N ASN A 102 2.70 14.16 14.22
CA ASN A 102 4.14 14.53 14.27
C ASN A 102 4.51 15.80 13.48
N GLY A 103 3.56 16.70 13.28
CA GLY A 103 3.81 17.97 12.61
C GLY A 103 4.28 17.84 11.15
N LEU A 104 3.98 16.75 10.47
CA LEU A 104 4.45 16.51 9.09
C LEU A 104 4.02 17.62 8.13
N PHE A 105 2.80 18.14 8.25
CA PHE A 105 2.34 19.25 7.41
C PHE A 105 3.05 20.56 7.69
N GLU A 106 3.60 20.69 8.90
CA GLU A 106 4.32 21.88 9.35
C GLU A 106 5.86 21.75 9.23
N ASN A 107 6.33 20.61 8.72
CA ASN A 107 7.77 20.35 8.59
C ASN A 107 8.43 21.33 7.63
N GLU A 108 9.43 22.06 8.11
CA GLU A 108 10.07 23.15 7.37
C GLU A 108 10.80 22.69 6.09
N VAL A 109 11.36 21.49 6.08
CA VAL A 109 12.01 20.94 4.89
C VAL A 109 10.96 20.66 3.80
N LEU A 110 9.83 20.05 4.16
CA LEU A 110 8.76 19.77 3.23
C LEU A 110 8.09 21.06 2.72
N LYS A 111 7.93 22.07 3.58
CA LYS A 111 7.46 23.41 3.19
C LYS A 111 8.40 24.07 2.21
N ALA A 112 9.71 24.08 2.50
CA ALA A 112 10.71 24.68 1.61
C ALA A 112 10.72 24.03 0.23
N ILE A 113 10.60 22.70 0.16
CA ILE A 113 10.44 21.98 -1.11
C ILE A 113 9.15 22.41 -1.80
N GLY A 114 8.04 22.47 -1.06
CA GLY A 114 6.75 22.91 -1.58
C GLY A 114 6.83 24.31 -2.19
N GLN A 115 7.40 25.26 -1.48
CA GLN A 115 7.60 26.64 -1.96
C GLN A 115 8.41 26.69 -3.27
N LYS A 116 9.51 25.93 -3.34
CA LYS A 116 10.36 25.86 -4.54
C LYS A 116 9.58 25.42 -5.78
N TYR A 117 8.60 24.53 -5.64
CA TYR A 117 7.87 23.95 -6.76
C TYR A 117 6.41 24.43 -6.87
N GLY A 118 5.97 25.39 -6.07
CA GLY A 118 4.59 25.87 -6.02
C GLY A 118 3.60 24.74 -5.61
N LYS A 119 4.00 23.90 -4.66
CA LYS A 119 3.22 22.73 -4.21
C LYS A 119 2.97 22.78 -2.70
N THR A 120 1.87 22.16 -2.28
CA THR A 120 1.59 21.98 -0.85
C THR A 120 2.49 20.91 -0.25
N THR A 121 2.69 20.94 1.07
CA THR A 121 3.41 19.89 1.81
C THR A 121 2.83 18.49 1.53
N ALA A 122 1.51 18.37 1.45
CA ALA A 122 0.84 17.12 1.09
C ALA A 122 1.26 16.61 -0.31
N GLN A 123 1.28 17.50 -1.30
CA GLN A 123 1.71 17.14 -2.66
C GLN A 123 3.19 16.73 -2.71
N VAL A 124 4.04 17.37 -1.91
CA VAL A 124 5.46 16.98 -1.76
C VAL A 124 5.58 15.57 -1.20
N MET A 125 4.85 15.26 -0.12
CA MET A 125 4.85 13.90 0.47
C MET A 125 4.38 12.84 -0.53
N LEU A 126 3.27 13.07 -1.21
CA LEU A 126 2.76 12.14 -2.23
C LEU A 126 3.76 11.96 -3.38
N ARG A 127 4.35 13.04 -3.85
CA ARG A 127 5.37 12.98 -4.91
C ARG A 127 6.59 12.16 -4.47
N GLY A 128 7.01 12.29 -3.21
CA GLY A 128 8.09 11.50 -2.64
C GLY A 128 7.81 9.99 -2.67
N HIS A 129 6.60 9.57 -2.36
CA HIS A 129 6.18 8.17 -2.48
C HIS A 129 6.20 7.69 -3.94
N ILE A 130 5.56 8.43 -4.83
CA ILE A 130 5.47 8.09 -6.26
C ILE A 130 6.86 7.95 -6.89
N GLN A 131 7.79 8.86 -6.59
CA GLN A 131 9.17 8.79 -7.08
C GLN A 131 9.93 7.55 -6.60
N ARG A 132 9.53 7.00 -5.46
CA ARG A 132 10.07 5.75 -4.91
C ARG A 132 9.34 4.50 -5.43
N GLY A 133 8.36 4.65 -6.33
CA GLY A 133 7.55 3.54 -6.83
C GLY A 133 6.58 2.98 -5.78
N VAL A 134 6.18 3.79 -4.79
CA VAL A 134 5.20 3.42 -3.77
C VAL A 134 3.83 3.93 -4.19
N ILE A 135 2.84 3.05 -4.22
CA ILE A 135 1.44 3.38 -4.49
C ILE A 135 0.89 4.17 -3.30
N VAL A 136 0.09 5.20 -3.56
CA VAL A 136 -0.52 6.03 -2.51
C VAL A 136 -2.02 6.07 -2.63
N ILE A 137 -2.71 5.96 -1.49
CA ILE A 137 -4.17 6.02 -1.37
C ILE A 137 -4.58 7.14 -0.42
N PRO A 138 -4.33 8.42 -0.76
CA PRO A 138 -4.64 9.55 0.11
C PRO A 138 -6.15 9.71 0.25
N LYS A 139 -6.61 9.88 1.49
CA LYS A 139 -8.00 10.22 1.79
C LYS A 139 -8.14 11.73 1.98
N SER A 140 -9.18 12.32 1.39
CA SER A 140 -9.59 13.70 1.65
C SER A 140 -11.08 13.78 1.93
N VAL A 141 -11.47 14.77 2.76
CA VAL A 141 -12.87 15.17 2.96
C VAL A 141 -13.19 16.49 2.24
N HIS A 142 -12.19 17.08 1.60
CA HIS A 142 -12.31 18.32 0.83
C HIS A 142 -12.63 17.98 -0.64
N LYS A 143 -13.73 18.53 -1.13
CA LYS A 143 -14.25 18.25 -2.48
C LYS A 143 -13.31 18.75 -3.59
N GLU A 144 -12.54 19.79 -3.30
CA GLU A 144 -11.59 20.44 -4.22
C GLU A 144 -10.21 19.75 -4.33
N ARG A 145 -10.00 18.62 -3.63
CA ARG A 145 -8.73 17.89 -3.61
C ARG A 145 -8.83 16.52 -4.24
#